data_58c010c65fe6f516ab335e92ca8b7609
#
_entry.id   58c010c65fe6f516ab335e92ca8b7609
#
_cell.length_a   1.000
_cell.length_b   1.000
_cell.length_c   1.000
_cell.angle_alpha   90.00
_cell.angle_beta   90.00
_cell.angle_gamma   90.00
#
_symmetry.space_group_name_H-M   'P 1'
#
loop_
_entity.id
_entity.type
_entity.pdbx_description
1 polymer ?
#
loop_
_entity_poly.entity_id
_entity_poly.type
_entity_poly.pdbx_seq_one_letter_code
_entity_poly.pdbx_strand_id
1 'polypeptide(L)'
;LLLHLLRGSGAEGLGGMRCHNNSIVRPFLQVSRRMLEAYCAMRSLDYRTDSSNMDLYYTRNKVRHILLPLLEREFNPNIKQALAQTATLIAEDADCLNALAEEKFLQYVLQDDHSCSCDTAWLLSLPAALCSRIIRMMWKKLGAAGLLTFQQTQHVIDLVHKGSSNKRLMLPGGTCAVYSYGKLTVAAAETPSAIAEQNYVFDLAELQKAGRLQVELPNGILSLGYFKGSASPLWHAAIYPWHLLQDRQLEVRQRQDGDIFFPAGSLGSKKLKKYFNDIKVPPEQRKSQLLVTCGKQVLWLVGGKAAGWHEQEQGCDCLLYTSDAADE
;
A
#
# COMPACT_ATOMS: atom_id res chain seq x y z
N LEU A 1 -28.90 16.06 0.38
CA LEU A 1 -28.24 16.56 1.59
C LEU A 1 -28.81 15.91 2.86
N LEU A 2 -30.11 16.09 3.24
CA LEU A 2 -30.68 15.60 4.52
C LEU A 2 -30.46 14.10 4.77
N LEU A 3 -30.68 13.25 3.77
CA LEU A 3 -30.42 11.81 3.90
C LEU A 3 -28.97 11.47 4.21
N HIS A 4 -28.05 12.17 3.60
CA HIS A 4 -26.61 12.00 3.83
C HIS A 4 -26.20 12.51 5.20
N LEU A 5 -26.78 13.64 5.64
CA LEU A 5 -26.57 14.18 6.98
C LEU A 5 -27.03 13.19 8.06
N LEU A 6 -28.23 12.63 7.92
CA LEU A 6 -28.78 11.64 8.85
C LEU A 6 -27.95 10.33 8.91
N ARG A 7 -27.18 10.04 7.88
CA ARG A 7 -26.27 8.89 7.81
C ARG A 7 -24.85 9.21 8.26
N GLY A 8 -24.54 10.47 8.62
CA GLY A 8 -23.21 10.88 9.03
C GLY A 8 -22.22 10.98 7.87
N SER A 9 -22.67 11.36 6.67
CA SER A 9 -21.81 11.53 5.52
C SER A 9 -20.93 12.77 5.65
N GLY A 10 -19.66 12.69 5.17
CA GLY A 10 -18.77 13.83 5.06
C GLY A 10 -19.16 14.79 3.91
N ALA A 11 -18.31 15.82 3.68
CA ALA A 11 -18.55 16.88 2.71
C ALA A 11 -18.88 16.36 1.29
N GLU A 12 -18.21 15.31 0.84
CA GLU A 12 -18.47 14.69 -0.48
C GLU A 12 -19.90 14.17 -0.63
N GLY A 13 -20.47 13.58 0.45
CA GLY A 13 -21.85 13.13 0.45
C GLY A 13 -22.86 14.28 0.64
N LEU A 14 -22.50 15.30 1.42
CA LEU A 14 -23.33 16.46 1.69
C LEU A 14 -23.46 17.39 0.48
N GLY A 15 -22.46 17.45 -0.41
CA GLY A 15 -22.53 18.20 -1.67
C GLY A 15 -23.62 17.72 -2.64
N GLY A 16 -24.29 16.59 -2.33
CA GLY A 16 -25.45 16.12 -3.09
C GLY A 16 -25.07 15.45 -4.44
N MET A 17 -26.08 15.36 -5.32
CA MET A 17 -25.92 14.82 -6.66
C MET A 17 -25.33 15.90 -7.59
N ARG A 18 -24.41 15.49 -8.47
CA ARG A 18 -23.83 16.35 -9.51
C ARG A 18 -24.60 16.17 -10.82
N CYS A 19 -24.64 17.25 -11.62
CA CYS A 19 -25.22 17.20 -12.97
C CYS A 19 -24.52 16.18 -13.86
N HIS A 20 -23.20 16.05 -13.68
CA HIS A 20 -22.37 15.09 -14.37
C HIS A 20 -21.53 14.31 -13.35
N ASN A 21 -21.58 12.98 -13.44
CA ASN A 21 -20.76 12.08 -12.61
C ASN A 21 -20.38 10.84 -13.43
N ASN A 22 -19.12 10.74 -13.83
CA ASN A 22 -18.61 9.72 -14.77
C ASN A 22 -19.45 9.67 -16.07
N SER A 23 -20.07 8.52 -16.34
CA SER A 23 -20.93 8.30 -17.52
C SER A 23 -22.39 8.76 -17.34
N ILE A 24 -22.76 9.28 -16.15
CA ILE A 24 -24.14 9.64 -15.87
C ILE A 24 -24.31 11.17 -15.95
N VAL A 25 -25.20 11.62 -16.85
CA VAL A 25 -25.61 13.02 -16.98
C VAL A 25 -27.03 13.20 -16.46
N ARG A 26 -27.29 14.24 -15.67
CA ARG A 26 -28.58 14.57 -15.08
C ARG A 26 -29.02 15.99 -15.50
N PRO A 27 -29.60 16.15 -16.72
CA PRO A 27 -29.87 17.47 -17.29
C PRO A 27 -30.96 18.24 -16.52
N PHE A 28 -31.88 17.54 -15.84
CA PHE A 28 -32.99 18.14 -15.09
C PHE A 28 -32.69 18.37 -13.60
N LEU A 29 -31.45 18.24 -13.16
CA LEU A 29 -31.12 18.34 -11.73
C LEU A 29 -31.46 19.73 -11.14
N GLN A 30 -31.36 20.79 -11.97
CA GLN A 30 -31.66 22.18 -11.59
C GLN A 30 -33.12 22.58 -11.87
N VAL A 31 -33.92 21.71 -12.47
CA VAL A 31 -35.32 22.00 -12.81
C VAL A 31 -36.23 21.45 -11.72
N SER A 32 -37.10 22.30 -11.18
CA SER A 32 -38.06 21.85 -10.16
C SER A 32 -39.11 20.93 -10.77
N ARG A 33 -39.60 19.97 -9.96
CA ARG A 33 -40.70 19.08 -10.37
C ARG A 33 -41.92 19.84 -10.89
N ARG A 34 -42.29 20.95 -10.23
CA ARG A 34 -43.39 21.83 -10.65
C ARG A 34 -43.20 22.38 -12.06
N MET A 35 -41.97 22.78 -12.43
CA MET A 35 -41.66 23.23 -13.79
C MET A 35 -41.82 22.12 -14.81
N LEU A 36 -41.36 20.90 -14.47
CA LEU A 36 -41.52 19.74 -15.35
C LEU A 36 -42.99 19.36 -15.56
N GLU A 37 -43.80 19.37 -14.50
CA GLU A 37 -45.21 19.08 -14.57
C GLU A 37 -45.96 20.15 -15.38
N ALA A 38 -45.64 21.42 -15.20
CA ALA A 38 -46.18 22.53 -16.00
C ALA A 38 -45.81 22.40 -17.49
N TYR A 39 -44.57 22.01 -17.78
CA TYR A 39 -44.15 21.76 -19.18
C TYR A 39 -44.91 20.60 -19.81
N CYS A 40 -45.07 19.48 -19.08
CA CYS A 40 -45.83 18.35 -19.54
C CYS A 40 -47.31 18.73 -19.83
N ALA A 41 -47.94 19.49 -18.94
CA ALA A 41 -49.31 20.00 -19.13
C ALA A 41 -49.41 20.91 -20.38
N MET A 42 -48.48 21.85 -20.53
CA MET A 42 -48.44 22.76 -21.67
C MET A 42 -48.28 22.03 -23.01
N ARG A 43 -47.51 20.92 -23.00
CA ARG A 43 -47.27 20.12 -24.20
C ARG A 43 -48.19 18.94 -24.36
N SER A 44 -49.18 18.77 -23.49
CA SER A 44 -50.11 17.63 -23.48
C SER A 44 -49.40 16.27 -23.44
N LEU A 45 -48.26 16.22 -22.72
CA LEU A 45 -47.50 14.99 -22.56
C LEU A 45 -48.08 14.14 -21.45
N ASP A 46 -48.42 12.91 -21.76
CA ASP A 46 -48.90 11.94 -20.76
C ASP A 46 -47.71 11.37 -19.98
N TYR A 47 -47.76 11.44 -18.65
CA TYR A 47 -46.74 10.87 -17.79
C TYR A 47 -47.38 10.04 -16.67
N ARG A 48 -46.70 8.97 -16.26
CA ARG A 48 -47.12 8.11 -15.19
C ARG A 48 -46.46 8.47 -13.86
N THR A 49 -47.24 8.45 -12.82
CA THR A 49 -46.75 8.60 -11.45
C THR A 49 -46.62 7.21 -10.83
N ASP A 50 -45.42 6.84 -10.42
CA ASP A 50 -45.16 5.59 -9.73
C ASP A 50 -45.74 5.67 -8.31
N SER A 51 -46.64 4.75 -7.97
CA SER A 51 -47.32 4.69 -6.66
C SER A 51 -46.34 4.46 -5.49
N SER A 52 -45.21 3.80 -5.75
CA SER A 52 -44.16 3.58 -4.73
C SER A 52 -43.53 4.88 -4.20
N ASN A 53 -43.67 6.00 -4.92
CA ASN A 53 -43.21 7.31 -4.46
C ASN A 53 -43.92 7.83 -3.20
N MET A 54 -45.09 7.28 -2.88
CA MET A 54 -45.88 7.64 -1.67
C MET A 54 -45.64 6.67 -0.50
N ASP A 55 -44.93 5.57 -0.74
CA ASP A 55 -44.70 4.56 0.29
C ASP A 55 -43.71 5.07 1.33
N LEU A 56 -44.18 5.28 2.55
CA LEU A 56 -43.42 5.75 3.70
C LEU A 56 -42.48 4.67 4.29
N TYR A 57 -42.50 3.45 3.80
CA TYR A 57 -41.54 2.43 4.20
C TYR A 57 -40.08 2.91 3.89
N TYR A 58 -39.90 3.60 2.78
CA TYR A 58 -38.62 4.10 2.34
C TYR A 58 -38.23 5.41 3.06
N THR A 59 -37.04 5.43 3.68
CA THR A 59 -36.53 6.62 4.38
C THR A 59 -36.47 7.87 3.47
N ARG A 60 -36.24 7.69 2.17
CA ARG A 60 -36.22 8.81 1.19
C ARG A 60 -37.61 9.45 1.11
N ASN A 61 -38.68 8.68 1.12
CA ASN A 61 -40.07 9.18 1.09
C ASN A 61 -40.45 9.80 2.44
N LYS A 62 -39.99 9.26 3.58
CA LYS A 62 -40.16 9.91 4.90
C LYS A 62 -39.54 11.30 4.92
N VAL A 63 -38.32 11.45 4.43
CA VAL A 63 -37.65 12.76 4.34
C VAL A 63 -38.44 13.71 3.44
N ARG A 64 -38.94 13.24 2.28
CA ARG A 64 -39.67 14.07 1.31
C ARG A 64 -41.07 14.47 1.78
N HIS A 65 -41.81 13.56 2.39
CA HIS A 65 -43.23 13.75 2.70
C HIS A 65 -43.49 14.12 4.16
N ILE A 66 -42.55 13.88 5.08
CA ILE A 66 -42.72 14.22 6.50
C ILE A 66 -41.72 15.29 6.93
N LEU A 67 -40.40 14.98 6.85
CA LEU A 67 -39.38 15.85 7.42
C LEU A 67 -39.26 17.19 6.71
N LEU A 68 -39.24 17.20 5.38
CA LEU A 68 -39.08 18.40 4.60
C LEU A 68 -40.26 19.37 4.72
N PRO A 69 -41.54 18.90 4.67
CA PRO A 69 -42.70 19.76 4.96
C PRO A 69 -42.72 20.27 6.40
N LEU A 70 -42.31 19.46 7.37
CA LEU A 70 -42.21 19.90 8.77
C LEU A 70 -41.19 21.05 8.90
N LEU A 71 -40.00 20.89 8.34
CA LEU A 71 -38.99 21.93 8.35
C LEU A 71 -39.44 23.21 7.62
N GLU A 72 -40.19 23.08 6.53
CA GLU A 72 -40.73 24.19 5.75
C GLU A 72 -41.79 24.96 6.54
N ARG A 73 -42.69 24.27 7.25
CA ARG A 73 -43.78 24.88 8.01
C ARG A 73 -43.33 25.46 9.36
N GLU A 74 -42.49 24.73 10.10
CA GLU A 74 -42.19 25.06 11.51
C GLU A 74 -40.91 25.85 11.67
N PHE A 75 -39.96 25.79 10.72
CA PHE A 75 -38.62 26.34 10.90
C PHE A 75 -38.23 27.39 9.84
N ASN A 76 -38.36 27.05 8.56
CA ASN A 76 -37.96 27.96 7.49
C ASN A 76 -38.77 27.68 6.22
N PRO A 77 -39.66 28.61 5.79
CA PRO A 77 -40.41 28.46 4.55
C PRO A 77 -39.56 28.26 3.29
N ASN A 78 -38.31 28.74 3.32
CA ASN A 78 -37.35 28.62 2.21
C ASN A 78 -36.33 27.49 2.42
N ILE A 79 -36.59 26.53 3.30
CA ILE A 79 -35.63 25.47 3.69
C ILE A 79 -35.09 24.71 2.48
N LYS A 80 -35.88 24.44 1.45
CA LYS A 80 -35.45 23.73 0.24
C LYS A 80 -34.37 24.49 -0.49
N GLN A 81 -34.49 25.81 -0.62
CA GLN A 81 -33.51 26.66 -1.25
C GLN A 81 -32.26 26.78 -0.40
N ALA A 82 -32.41 26.97 0.92
CA ALA A 82 -31.27 27.01 1.84
C ALA A 82 -30.46 25.73 1.81
N LEU A 83 -31.12 24.56 1.83
CA LEU A 83 -30.46 23.26 1.71
C LEU A 83 -29.75 23.07 0.36
N ALA A 84 -30.33 23.56 -0.74
CA ALA A 84 -29.69 23.48 -2.06
C ALA A 84 -28.44 24.37 -2.12
N GLN A 85 -28.52 25.61 -1.63
CA GLN A 85 -27.39 26.53 -1.55
C GLN A 85 -26.26 25.96 -0.68
N THR A 86 -26.59 25.45 0.51
CA THR A 86 -25.62 24.80 1.39
C THR A 86 -24.94 23.61 0.71
N ALA A 87 -25.70 22.77 0.00
CA ALA A 87 -25.13 21.64 -0.74
C ALA A 87 -24.15 22.10 -1.82
N THR A 88 -24.47 23.20 -2.54
CA THR A 88 -23.58 23.77 -3.56
C THR A 88 -22.27 24.25 -2.95
N LEU A 89 -22.34 25.06 -1.88
CA LEU A 89 -21.13 25.57 -1.20
C LEU A 89 -20.24 24.43 -0.68
N ILE A 90 -20.85 23.42 -0.03
CA ILE A 90 -20.10 22.25 0.44
C ILE A 90 -19.46 21.48 -0.72
N ALA A 91 -20.14 21.40 -1.88
CA ALA A 91 -19.60 20.74 -3.06
C ALA A 91 -18.37 21.49 -3.62
N GLU A 92 -18.46 22.81 -3.71
CA GLU A 92 -17.36 23.68 -4.19
C GLU A 92 -16.15 23.61 -3.26
N ASP A 93 -16.36 23.70 -1.94
CA ASP A 93 -15.29 23.51 -0.94
C ASP A 93 -14.64 22.13 -1.03
N ALA A 94 -15.47 21.09 -1.19
CA ALA A 94 -14.96 19.72 -1.33
C ALA A 94 -14.14 19.56 -2.61
N ASP A 95 -14.55 20.15 -3.72
CA ASP A 95 -13.82 20.12 -4.99
C ASP A 95 -12.49 20.83 -4.90
N CYS A 96 -12.45 22.01 -4.29
CA CYS A 96 -11.21 22.74 -4.05
C CYS A 96 -10.21 21.91 -3.22
N LEU A 97 -10.67 21.34 -2.09
CA LEU A 97 -9.84 20.50 -1.23
C LEU A 97 -9.42 19.21 -1.91
N ASN A 98 -10.23 18.62 -2.77
CA ASN A 98 -9.89 17.43 -3.53
C ASN A 98 -8.82 17.75 -4.59
N ALA A 99 -8.94 18.87 -5.30
CA ALA A 99 -7.93 19.31 -6.27
C ALA A 99 -6.57 19.57 -5.60
N LEU A 100 -6.55 20.25 -4.45
CA LEU A 100 -5.35 20.45 -3.66
C LEU A 100 -4.75 19.12 -3.16
N ALA A 101 -5.59 18.19 -2.72
CA ALA A 101 -5.13 16.89 -2.27
C ALA A 101 -4.55 16.08 -3.43
N GLU A 102 -5.14 16.14 -4.62
CA GLU A 102 -4.66 15.47 -5.82
C GLU A 102 -3.29 16.01 -6.27
N GLU A 103 -3.12 17.34 -6.29
CA GLU A 103 -1.83 17.98 -6.56
C GLU A 103 -0.74 17.42 -5.63
N LYS A 104 -1.01 17.42 -4.30
CA LYS A 104 -0.06 16.94 -3.30
C LYS A 104 0.17 15.43 -3.40
N PHE A 105 -0.87 14.66 -3.72
CA PHE A 105 -0.77 13.22 -3.93
C PHE A 105 0.18 12.89 -5.09
N LEU A 106 0.03 13.54 -6.24
CA LEU A 106 0.88 13.33 -7.41
C LEU A 106 2.33 13.74 -7.16
N GLN A 107 2.56 14.76 -6.33
CA GLN A 107 3.89 15.28 -6.05
C GLN A 107 4.67 14.47 -5.00
N TYR A 108 4.00 13.95 -3.96
CA TYR A 108 4.68 13.42 -2.77
C TYR A 108 4.35 11.96 -2.46
N VAL A 109 3.38 11.35 -3.14
CA VAL A 109 3.05 9.93 -2.95
C VAL A 109 3.72 9.11 -4.03
N LEU A 110 4.62 8.23 -3.62
CA LEU A 110 5.20 7.23 -4.50
C LEU A 110 4.16 6.16 -4.80
N GLN A 111 3.97 5.88 -6.07
CA GLN A 111 2.94 4.96 -6.56
C GLN A 111 3.61 3.79 -7.28
N ASP A 112 3.17 2.61 -6.94
CA ASP A 112 3.50 1.33 -7.55
C ASP A 112 2.22 0.62 -7.97
N ASP A 113 2.30 -0.46 -8.76
CA ASP A 113 1.12 -1.21 -9.21
C ASP A 113 0.30 -1.78 -8.04
N HIS A 114 0.96 -2.10 -6.93
CA HIS A 114 0.36 -2.77 -5.77
C HIS A 114 0.48 -1.98 -4.47
N SER A 115 1.08 -0.80 -4.50
CA SER A 115 1.29 0.00 -3.29
C SER A 115 1.33 1.50 -3.55
N CYS A 116 0.97 2.27 -2.52
CA CYS A 116 1.19 3.71 -2.45
C CYS A 116 1.91 4.02 -1.15
N SER A 117 2.90 4.92 -1.18
CA SER A 117 3.66 5.25 0.01
C SER A 117 4.08 6.71 0.07
N CYS A 118 4.16 7.27 1.28
CA CYS A 118 4.61 8.65 1.50
C CYS A 118 5.39 8.77 2.82
N ASP A 119 6.14 9.86 2.94
CA ASP A 119 6.77 10.25 4.19
C ASP A 119 5.72 10.68 5.21
N THR A 120 5.84 10.22 6.45
CA THR A 120 4.83 10.50 7.48
C THR A 120 4.99 11.87 8.12
N ALA A 121 6.20 12.41 8.21
CA ALA A 121 6.41 13.76 8.72
C ALA A 121 5.79 14.79 7.77
N TRP A 122 5.96 14.59 6.46
CA TRP A 122 5.26 15.39 5.46
C TRP A 122 3.73 15.23 5.57
N LEU A 123 3.22 13.99 5.62
CA LEU A 123 1.76 13.75 5.68
C LEU A 123 1.13 14.44 6.90
N LEU A 124 1.77 14.36 8.06
CA LEU A 124 1.30 14.99 9.30
C LEU A 124 1.49 16.50 9.34
N SER A 125 2.34 17.07 8.49
CA SER A 125 2.48 18.55 8.36
C SER A 125 1.30 19.17 7.62
N LEU A 126 0.50 18.37 6.91
CA LEU A 126 -0.66 18.86 6.16
C LEU A 126 -1.85 19.12 7.09
N PRO A 127 -2.74 20.08 6.71
CA PRO A 127 -4.04 20.21 7.35
C PRO A 127 -4.79 18.87 7.38
N ALA A 128 -5.49 18.59 8.47
CA ALA A 128 -6.20 17.31 8.68
C ALA A 128 -7.15 16.94 7.52
N ALA A 129 -7.76 17.98 6.89
CA ALA A 129 -8.63 17.80 5.73
C ALA A 129 -7.90 17.23 4.51
N LEU A 130 -6.64 17.62 4.27
CA LEU A 130 -5.82 17.11 3.17
C LEU A 130 -5.22 15.74 3.52
N CYS A 131 -4.71 15.58 4.73
CA CYS A 131 -4.19 14.31 5.23
C CYS A 131 -5.22 13.17 5.04
N SER A 132 -6.45 13.39 5.49
CA SER A 132 -7.54 12.41 5.36
C SER A 132 -7.87 12.07 3.90
N ARG A 133 -7.83 13.06 3.00
CA ARG A 133 -8.09 12.87 1.58
C ARG A 133 -6.98 12.08 0.92
N ILE A 134 -5.73 12.41 1.19
CA ILE A 134 -4.56 11.70 0.65
C ILE A 134 -4.57 10.22 1.04
N ILE A 135 -4.85 9.90 2.31
CA ILE A 135 -4.98 8.51 2.77
C ILE A 135 -6.08 7.78 2.00
N ARG A 136 -7.24 8.40 1.78
CA ARG A 136 -8.33 7.80 1.00
C ARG A 136 -7.96 7.65 -0.48
N MET A 137 -7.19 8.58 -1.05
CA MET A 137 -6.68 8.49 -2.42
C MET A 137 -5.68 7.34 -2.57
N MET A 138 -4.73 7.18 -1.62
CA MET A 138 -3.80 6.04 -1.58
C MET A 138 -4.56 4.72 -1.60
N TRP A 139 -5.59 4.59 -0.76
CA TRP A 139 -6.42 3.39 -0.69
C TRP A 139 -7.22 3.14 -1.98
N LYS A 140 -7.83 4.18 -2.54
CA LYS A 140 -8.64 4.09 -3.77
C LYS A 140 -7.81 3.71 -5.00
N LYS A 141 -6.56 4.17 -5.07
CA LYS A 141 -5.62 3.86 -6.16
C LYS A 141 -5.37 2.35 -6.31
N LEU A 142 -5.47 1.59 -5.23
CA LEU A 142 -5.31 0.14 -5.23
C LEU A 142 -6.54 -0.63 -5.75
N GLY A 143 -7.50 0.05 -6.39
CA GLY A 143 -8.69 -0.57 -6.96
C GLY A 143 -9.73 -1.03 -5.92
N ALA A 144 -9.58 -0.63 -4.67
CA ALA A 144 -10.52 -1.00 -3.63
C ALA A 144 -11.91 -0.40 -3.88
N ALA A 145 -12.95 -1.22 -3.82
CA ALA A 145 -14.33 -0.78 -4.03
C ALA A 145 -14.90 -0.10 -2.79
N GLY A 146 -15.59 1.02 -2.99
CA GLY A 146 -16.27 1.77 -1.92
C GLY A 146 -15.47 2.98 -1.44
N LEU A 147 -15.63 3.34 -0.17
CA LEU A 147 -14.98 4.47 0.49
C LEU A 147 -14.48 4.04 1.87
N LEU A 148 -13.31 4.51 2.28
CA LEU A 148 -12.88 4.40 3.68
C LEU A 148 -13.78 5.25 4.56
N THR A 149 -14.30 4.67 5.63
CA THR A 149 -15.07 5.39 6.65
C THR A 149 -14.18 6.40 7.39
N PHE A 150 -14.81 7.35 8.06
CA PHE A 150 -14.11 8.29 8.93
C PHE A 150 -13.23 7.56 9.96
N GLN A 151 -13.79 6.55 10.65
CA GLN A 151 -13.07 5.78 11.67
C GLN A 151 -11.87 5.04 11.09
N GLN A 152 -12.02 4.40 9.93
CA GLN A 152 -10.92 3.69 9.26
C GLN A 152 -9.79 4.65 8.86
N THR A 153 -10.14 5.82 8.33
CA THR A 153 -9.15 6.87 8.01
C THR A 153 -8.45 7.36 9.27
N GLN A 154 -9.21 7.58 10.35
CA GLN A 154 -8.65 8.01 11.63
C GLN A 154 -7.69 6.97 12.23
N HIS A 155 -8.03 5.68 12.14
CA HIS A 155 -7.14 4.61 12.60
C HIS A 155 -5.79 4.60 11.83
N VAL A 156 -5.79 4.94 10.53
CA VAL A 156 -4.54 5.09 9.78
C VAL A 156 -3.73 6.29 10.29
N ILE A 157 -4.38 7.41 10.56
CA ILE A 157 -3.73 8.60 11.13
C ILE A 157 -3.16 8.27 12.51
N ASP A 158 -3.91 7.57 13.35
CA ASP A 158 -3.46 7.14 14.69
C ASP A 158 -2.28 6.16 14.62
N LEU A 159 -2.27 5.28 13.61
CA LEU A 159 -1.14 4.38 13.35
C LEU A 159 0.15 5.17 13.10
N VAL A 160 0.07 6.23 12.31
CA VAL A 160 1.20 7.11 12.00
C VAL A 160 1.63 7.91 13.22
N HIS A 161 0.70 8.50 13.98
CA HIS A 161 1.00 9.28 15.19
C HIS A 161 1.66 8.45 16.30
N LYS A 162 1.21 7.21 16.48
CA LYS A 162 1.79 6.30 17.48
C LYS A 162 3.24 5.93 17.17
N GLY A 163 3.69 6.10 15.94
CA GLY A 163 5.10 5.94 15.54
C GLY A 163 5.71 4.56 15.80
N SER A 164 4.90 3.56 16.17
CA SER A 164 5.40 2.21 16.45
C SER A 164 5.72 1.53 15.12
N SER A 165 7.00 1.46 14.79
CA SER A 165 7.47 0.81 13.56
C SER A 165 6.94 -0.62 13.42
N ASN A 166 6.60 -0.98 12.20
CA ASN A 166 6.15 -2.32 11.80
C ASN A 166 4.75 -2.72 12.31
N LYS A 167 3.89 -1.75 12.60
CA LYS A 167 2.48 -2.01 12.83
C LYS A 167 1.71 -2.00 11.52
N ARG A 168 0.84 -3.00 11.39
CA ARG A 168 -0.05 -3.19 10.24
C ARG A 168 -1.49 -3.01 10.67
N LEU A 169 -2.26 -2.28 9.88
CA LEU A 169 -3.69 -2.09 10.04
C LEU A 169 -4.39 -2.65 8.80
N MET A 170 -5.28 -3.61 8.98
CA MET A 170 -6.10 -4.14 7.89
C MET A 170 -7.17 -3.13 7.51
N LEU A 171 -7.34 -2.91 6.21
CA LEU A 171 -8.34 -2.03 5.61
C LEU A 171 -9.30 -2.86 4.73
N PRO A 172 -10.48 -2.31 4.38
CA PRO A 172 -11.41 -2.98 3.47
C PRO A 172 -10.79 -3.29 2.10
N GLY A 173 -11.40 -4.25 1.38
CA GLY A 173 -10.98 -4.59 0.03
C GLY A 173 -9.66 -5.37 -0.05
N GLY A 174 -9.30 -6.10 1.01
CA GLY A 174 -8.06 -6.88 1.01
C GLY A 174 -6.80 -6.00 0.96
N THR A 175 -6.84 -4.82 1.56
CA THR A 175 -5.72 -3.89 1.62
C THR A 175 -5.22 -3.71 3.05
N CYS A 176 -4.06 -3.14 3.24
CA CYS A 176 -3.53 -2.80 4.55
C CYS A 176 -2.71 -1.51 4.52
N ALA A 177 -2.68 -0.81 5.65
CA ALA A 177 -1.78 0.29 5.92
C ALA A 177 -0.65 -0.18 6.85
N VAL A 178 0.58 0.14 6.51
CA VAL A 178 1.78 -0.21 7.27
C VAL A 178 2.57 1.05 7.57
N TYR A 179 2.88 1.29 8.84
CA TYR A 179 3.85 2.30 9.23
C TYR A 179 5.21 1.66 9.50
N SER A 180 6.23 2.13 8.82
CA SER A 180 7.60 1.62 9.00
C SER A 180 8.63 2.72 8.76
N TYR A 181 9.48 2.97 9.76
CA TYR A 181 10.61 3.89 9.68
C TYR A 181 10.31 5.29 9.09
N GLY A 182 9.21 5.90 9.51
CA GLY A 182 8.82 7.23 9.03
C GLY A 182 8.07 7.22 7.70
N LYS A 183 7.69 6.06 7.18
CA LYS A 183 6.96 5.89 5.93
C LYS A 183 5.61 5.22 6.18
N LEU A 184 4.55 5.78 5.63
CA LEU A 184 3.25 5.14 5.52
C LEU A 184 3.15 4.48 4.15
N THR A 185 2.83 3.19 4.14
CA THR A 185 2.56 2.43 2.91
C THR A 185 1.15 1.86 3.00
N VAL A 186 0.34 2.09 1.96
CA VAL A 186 -0.95 1.42 1.76
C VAL A 186 -0.74 0.45 0.58
N ALA A 187 -1.01 -0.82 0.80
CA ALA A 187 -0.77 -1.87 -0.19
C ALA A 187 -1.92 -2.89 -0.20
N ALA A 188 -2.01 -3.69 -1.26
CA ALA A 188 -2.80 -4.90 -1.23
C ALA A 188 -2.34 -5.74 -0.03
N ALA A 189 -3.28 -6.24 0.75
CA ALA A 189 -2.93 -7.21 1.78
C ALA A 189 -2.46 -8.44 1.04
N GLU A 190 -1.16 -8.65 1.01
CA GLU A 190 -0.66 -9.93 0.58
C GLU A 190 -1.39 -10.99 1.40
N THR A 191 -2.22 -11.81 0.77
CA THR A 191 -2.42 -13.17 1.26
C THR A 191 -1.00 -13.67 1.49
N PRO A 192 -0.67 -14.24 2.65
CA PRO A 192 0.59 -14.92 2.78
C PRO A 192 0.59 -15.96 1.64
N SER A 193 1.10 -15.54 0.47
CA SER A 193 1.52 -16.50 -0.50
C SER A 193 2.52 -17.32 0.30
N ALA A 194 2.23 -18.58 0.47
CA ALA A 194 3.24 -19.54 0.84
C ALA A 194 4.34 -19.33 -0.22
N ILE A 195 5.27 -18.42 0.08
CA ILE A 195 6.54 -18.40 -0.64
C ILE A 195 7.04 -19.78 -0.33
N ALA A 196 6.96 -20.67 -1.32
CA ALA A 196 7.44 -22.01 -1.16
C ALA A 196 8.80 -21.88 -0.49
N GLU A 197 8.98 -22.56 0.63
CA GLU A 197 10.28 -22.58 1.31
C GLU A 197 11.26 -23.19 0.33
N GLN A 198 11.85 -22.35 -0.50
CA GLN A 198 12.88 -22.75 -1.44
C GLN A 198 14.16 -22.92 -0.63
N ASN A 199 14.45 -24.16 -0.33
CA ASN A 199 15.69 -24.55 0.31
C ASN A 199 16.53 -25.31 -0.73
N TYR A 200 17.60 -24.66 -1.20
CA TYR A 200 18.56 -25.28 -2.10
C TYR A 200 19.79 -25.66 -1.29
N VAL A 201 20.15 -26.93 -1.37
CA VAL A 201 21.33 -27.49 -0.69
C VAL A 201 22.39 -27.77 -1.73
N PHE A 202 23.61 -27.29 -1.50
CA PHE A 202 24.73 -27.47 -2.42
C PHE A 202 25.75 -28.43 -1.86
N ASP A 203 26.13 -29.42 -2.67
CA ASP A 203 27.26 -30.27 -2.40
C ASP A 203 28.54 -29.59 -2.90
N LEU A 204 29.42 -29.21 -1.97
CA LEU A 204 30.69 -28.57 -2.29
C LEU A 204 31.66 -29.49 -3.00
N ALA A 205 31.55 -30.82 -2.81
CA ALA A 205 32.38 -31.76 -3.56
C ALA A 205 31.96 -31.79 -5.04
N GLU A 206 30.68 -31.64 -5.34
CA GLU A 206 30.17 -31.49 -6.69
C GLU A 206 30.64 -30.16 -7.30
N LEU A 207 30.54 -29.06 -6.56
CA LEU A 207 31.02 -27.75 -6.99
C LEU A 207 32.52 -27.77 -7.35
N GLN A 208 33.34 -28.43 -6.55
CA GLN A 208 34.76 -28.55 -6.81
C GLN A 208 35.06 -29.32 -8.11
N LYS A 209 34.27 -30.33 -8.43
CA LYS A 209 34.39 -31.12 -9.66
C LYS A 209 33.85 -30.39 -10.88
N ALA A 210 32.69 -29.77 -10.75
CA ALA A 210 31.99 -29.08 -11.83
C ALA A 210 32.58 -27.68 -12.13
N GLY A 211 33.30 -27.10 -11.16
CA GLY A 211 33.84 -25.74 -11.22
C GLY A 211 32.78 -24.63 -11.05
N ARG A 212 31.54 -24.88 -11.41
CA ARG A 212 30.42 -23.93 -11.29
C ARG A 212 29.08 -24.68 -11.13
N LEU A 213 28.23 -24.17 -10.22
CA LEU A 213 26.83 -24.56 -10.06
C LEU A 213 25.94 -23.33 -10.20
N GLN A 214 24.76 -23.54 -10.75
CA GLN A 214 23.76 -22.46 -10.91
C GLN A 214 22.40 -22.91 -10.39
N VAL A 215 21.69 -21.95 -9.79
CA VAL A 215 20.31 -22.14 -9.33
C VAL A 215 19.46 -20.97 -9.79
N GLU A 216 18.35 -21.28 -10.41
CA GLU A 216 17.34 -20.29 -10.77
C GLU A 216 16.59 -19.85 -9.51
N LEU A 217 16.61 -18.56 -9.24
CA LEU A 217 15.86 -17.90 -8.17
C LEU A 217 14.71 -17.09 -8.77
N PRO A 218 13.68 -16.73 -8.00
CA PRO A 218 12.57 -15.93 -8.51
C PRO A 218 12.99 -14.59 -9.14
N ASN A 219 14.13 -14.03 -8.72
CA ASN A 219 14.61 -12.71 -9.13
C ASN A 219 15.97 -12.77 -9.86
N GLY A 220 16.34 -13.92 -10.44
CA GLY A 220 17.61 -14.03 -11.17
C GLY A 220 18.28 -15.39 -10.97
N ILE A 221 19.52 -15.51 -11.40
CA ILE A 221 20.31 -16.74 -11.32
C ILE A 221 21.39 -16.57 -10.26
N LEU A 222 21.42 -17.46 -9.27
CA LEU A 222 22.53 -17.57 -8.33
C LEU A 222 23.58 -18.53 -8.89
N SER A 223 24.78 -18.03 -9.09
CA SER A 223 25.92 -18.85 -9.51
C SER A 223 26.94 -18.99 -8.39
N LEU A 224 27.35 -20.22 -8.12
CA LEU A 224 28.46 -20.55 -7.24
C LEU A 224 29.62 -21.05 -8.11
N GLY A 225 30.80 -20.45 -7.94
CA GLY A 225 32.01 -20.84 -8.68
C GLY A 225 33.13 -21.24 -7.72
N TYR A 226 33.90 -22.25 -8.10
CA TYR A 226 35.16 -22.62 -7.47
C TYR A 226 36.30 -22.10 -8.31
N PHE A 227 37.16 -21.26 -7.73
CA PHE A 227 38.32 -20.65 -8.39
C PHE A 227 39.59 -20.89 -7.62
N LYS A 228 40.70 -21.12 -8.34
CA LYS A 228 42.03 -21.19 -7.79
C LYS A 228 42.72 -19.83 -8.00
N GLY A 229 43.06 -19.18 -6.90
CA GLY A 229 43.74 -17.87 -6.94
C GLY A 229 42.85 -16.71 -6.45
N SER A 230 43.39 -15.49 -6.53
CA SER A 230 42.65 -14.28 -6.12
C SER A 230 41.65 -13.88 -7.18
N ALA A 231 40.36 -13.79 -6.81
CA ALA A 231 39.33 -13.22 -7.64
C ALA A 231 39.10 -11.75 -7.27
N SER A 232 38.91 -10.89 -8.27
CA SER A 232 38.51 -9.52 -8.03
C SER A 232 37.01 -9.48 -7.68
N PRO A 233 36.59 -8.74 -6.63
CA PRO A 233 35.18 -8.65 -6.29
C PRO A 233 34.41 -7.92 -7.39
N LEU A 234 33.47 -8.62 -7.98
CA LEU A 234 32.46 -8.03 -8.85
C LEU A 234 31.33 -7.42 -7.99
N TRP A 235 30.65 -6.45 -8.52
CA TRP A 235 29.43 -5.91 -7.92
C TRP A 235 28.42 -7.07 -7.74
N HIS A 236 27.86 -7.23 -6.55
CA HIS A 236 26.96 -8.34 -6.20
C HIS A 236 27.59 -9.73 -6.06
N ALA A 237 28.90 -9.81 -5.78
CA ALA A 237 29.58 -11.07 -5.50
C ALA A 237 30.11 -11.12 -4.06
N ALA A 238 30.14 -12.30 -3.48
CA ALA A 238 30.77 -12.58 -2.21
C ALA A 238 31.84 -13.66 -2.41
N ILE A 239 33.02 -13.46 -1.87
CA ILE A 239 34.19 -14.35 -2.03
C ILE A 239 34.55 -14.92 -0.65
N TYR A 240 34.70 -16.23 -0.58
CA TYR A 240 35.04 -16.93 0.65
C TYR A 240 36.18 -17.93 0.41
N PRO A 241 37.16 -18.05 1.34
CA PRO A 241 38.19 -19.05 1.27
C PRO A 241 37.61 -20.47 1.32
N TRP A 242 38.02 -21.29 0.34
CA TRP A 242 37.51 -22.65 0.16
C TRP A 242 37.73 -23.55 1.39
N HIS A 243 38.88 -23.48 2.04
CA HIS A 243 39.22 -24.31 3.20
C HIS A 243 38.27 -24.12 4.39
N LEU A 244 37.54 -23.00 4.44
CA LEU A 244 36.54 -22.75 5.51
C LEU A 244 35.19 -23.35 5.19
N LEU A 245 34.95 -23.71 3.94
CA LEU A 245 33.67 -24.19 3.45
C LEU A 245 33.68 -25.68 3.12
N GLN A 246 34.85 -26.27 2.75
CA GLN A 246 34.94 -27.61 2.15
C GLN A 246 34.29 -28.74 2.91
N ASP A 247 34.24 -28.67 4.26
CA ASP A 247 33.63 -29.67 5.13
C ASP A 247 32.24 -29.25 5.62
N ARG A 248 31.62 -28.27 4.97
CA ARG A 248 30.34 -27.72 5.39
C ARG A 248 29.31 -27.79 4.27
N GLN A 249 28.04 -27.80 4.65
CA GLN A 249 26.93 -27.75 3.72
C GLN A 249 26.49 -26.31 3.50
N LEU A 250 26.42 -25.87 2.24
CA LEU A 250 25.86 -24.59 1.87
C LEU A 250 24.38 -24.71 1.54
N GLU A 251 23.59 -23.80 2.06
CA GLU A 251 22.15 -23.75 1.81
C GLU A 251 21.78 -22.35 1.31
N VAL A 252 20.92 -22.29 0.31
CA VAL A 252 20.21 -21.07 -0.07
C VAL A 252 18.77 -21.17 0.42
N ARG A 253 18.44 -20.38 1.41
CA ARG A 253 17.16 -20.43 2.09
C ARG A 253 16.70 -19.07 2.59
N GLN A 254 15.47 -18.99 2.99
CA GLN A 254 14.95 -17.85 3.72
C GLN A 254 15.46 -17.85 5.16
N ARG A 255 15.27 -16.69 5.82
CA ARG A 255 15.68 -16.48 7.20
C ARG A 255 14.99 -17.46 8.16
N GLN A 256 15.79 -18.02 9.09
CA GLN A 256 15.32 -18.79 10.23
C GLN A 256 15.65 -18.10 11.57
N ASP A 257 14.92 -18.49 12.64
CA ASP A 257 15.23 -17.96 13.96
C ASP A 257 16.56 -18.51 14.47
N GLY A 258 17.38 -17.57 14.97
CA GLY A 258 18.73 -17.89 15.45
C GLY A 258 19.83 -17.64 14.45
N ASP A 259 19.53 -17.22 13.20
CA ASP A 259 20.52 -16.86 12.20
C ASP A 259 21.44 -15.71 12.69
N ILE A 260 22.75 -15.90 12.43
CA ILE A 260 23.82 -15.01 12.86
C ILE A 260 24.53 -14.46 11.61
N PHE A 261 24.76 -13.15 11.59
CA PHE A 261 25.48 -12.46 10.53
C PHE A 261 26.69 -11.71 11.07
N PHE A 262 27.80 -11.73 10.34
CA PHE A 262 29.01 -10.98 10.63
C PHE A 262 29.12 -9.82 9.63
N PRO A 263 28.71 -8.60 9.98
CA PRO A 263 28.82 -7.48 9.04
C PRO A 263 30.30 -7.17 8.74
N ALA A 264 30.62 -6.89 7.46
CA ALA A 264 31.95 -6.44 7.07
C ALA A 264 32.39 -5.22 7.90
N GLY A 265 33.62 -5.21 8.38
CA GLY A 265 34.17 -4.14 9.22
C GLY A 265 33.69 -4.13 10.68
N SER A 266 32.97 -5.16 11.15
CA SER A 266 32.59 -5.27 12.56
C SER A 266 33.43 -6.32 13.29
N LEU A 267 33.78 -6.03 14.58
CA LEU A 267 34.57 -6.92 15.43
C LEU A 267 33.78 -8.13 15.98
N GLY A 268 32.52 -8.34 15.57
CA GLY A 268 31.72 -9.42 16.12
C GLY A 268 30.46 -9.76 15.36
N SER A 269 29.87 -10.91 15.73
CA SER A 269 28.61 -11.37 15.16
C SER A 269 27.40 -10.66 15.73
N LYS A 270 26.36 -10.52 14.92
CA LYS A 270 25.05 -10.04 15.33
C LYS A 270 23.97 -11.05 14.94
N LYS A 271 22.92 -11.21 15.77
CA LYS A 271 21.70 -11.90 15.31
C LYS A 271 21.17 -11.18 14.07
N LEU A 272 20.85 -11.91 13.01
CA LEU A 272 20.38 -11.36 11.74
C LEU A 272 19.16 -10.43 11.93
N LYS A 273 18.26 -10.76 12.87
CA LYS A 273 17.13 -9.89 13.25
C LYS A 273 17.59 -8.51 13.71
N LYS A 274 18.65 -8.44 14.53
CA LYS A 274 19.20 -7.16 15.01
C LYS A 274 19.86 -6.39 13.87
N TYR A 275 20.61 -7.07 13.03
CA TYR A 275 21.22 -6.48 11.84
C TYR A 275 20.19 -5.85 10.90
N PHE A 276 19.08 -6.55 10.58
CA PHE A 276 18.00 -5.98 9.78
C PHE A 276 17.33 -4.77 10.43
N ASN A 277 17.25 -4.71 11.76
CA ASN A 277 16.77 -3.52 12.46
C ASN A 277 17.75 -2.35 12.32
N ASP A 278 19.05 -2.61 12.46
CA ASP A 278 20.11 -1.59 12.37
C ASP A 278 20.14 -0.94 10.97
N ILE A 279 19.97 -1.73 9.90
CA ILE A 279 19.93 -1.24 8.51
C ILE A 279 18.49 -0.90 8.03
N LYS A 280 17.51 -0.93 8.93
CA LYS A 280 16.11 -0.52 8.70
C LYS A 280 15.40 -1.27 7.57
N VAL A 281 15.71 -2.57 7.37
CA VAL A 281 15.00 -3.41 6.37
C VAL A 281 13.54 -3.60 6.82
N PRO A 282 12.55 -3.34 5.95
CA PRO A 282 11.14 -3.58 6.25
C PRO A 282 10.85 -5.07 6.57
N PRO A 283 9.92 -5.39 7.50
CA PRO A 283 9.66 -6.78 7.91
C PRO A 283 9.27 -7.73 6.78
N GLU A 284 8.56 -7.20 5.79
CA GLU A 284 8.10 -7.95 4.61
C GLU A 284 9.30 -8.42 3.77
N GLN A 285 10.23 -7.53 3.50
CA GLN A 285 11.48 -7.86 2.79
C GLN A 285 12.37 -8.83 3.58
N ARG A 286 12.30 -8.83 4.93
CA ARG A 286 13.09 -9.75 5.76
C ARG A 286 12.67 -11.20 5.61
N LYS A 287 11.39 -11.45 5.32
CA LYS A 287 10.85 -12.82 5.14
C LYS A 287 11.19 -13.36 3.76
N SER A 288 11.16 -12.51 2.74
CA SER A 288 11.45 -12.89 1.36
C SER A 288 12.95 -12.88 1.04
N GLN A 289 13.80 -12.30 1.90
CA GLN A 289 15.24 -12.22 1.69
C GLN A 289 15.86 -13.62 1.65
N LEU A 290 16.42 -13.97 0.51
CA LEU A 290 17.21 -15.19 0.35
C LEU A 290 18.60 -14.98 0.95
N LEU A 291 19.08 -16.03 1.61
CA LEU A 291 20.35 -16.05 2.33
C LEU A 291 21.16 -17.22 1.83
N VAL A 292 22.45 -17.02 1.62
CA VAL A 292 23.42 -18.12 1.53
C VAL A 292 23.93 -18.38 2.93
N THR A 293 23.73 -19.60 3.43
CA THR A 293 24.03 -19.96 4.82
C THR A 293 24.84 -21.23 4.94
N CYS A 294 25.55 -21.31 6.04
CA CYS A 294 26.21 -22.53 6.51
C CYS A 294 25.66 -22.83 7.91
N GLY A 295 24.68 -23.72 7.99
CA GLY A 295 23.87 -23.91 9.20
C GLY A 295 23.16 -22.63 9.62
N LYS A 296 23.43 -22.13 10.83
CA LYS A 296 22.87 -20.87 11.34
C LYS A 296 23.66 -19.63 10.96
N GLN A 297 24.77 -19.81 10.30
CA GLN A 297 25.67 -18.74 9.94
C GLN A 297 25.36 -18.22 8.54
N VAL A 298 25.01 -16.94 8.44
CA VAL A 298 24.71 -16.29 7.18
C VAL A 298 26.00 -15.79 6.58
N LEU A 299 26.31 -16.28 5.39
CA LEU A 299 27.48 -15.86 4.61
C LEU A 299 27.13 -14.67 3.74
N TRP A 300 25.98 -14.69 3.10
CA TRP A 300 25.60 -13.63 2.18
C TRP A 300 24.10 -13.40 2.16
N LEU A 301 23.72 -12.13 2.09
CA LEU A 301 22.37 -11.68 1.76
C LEU A 301 22.30 -11.55 0.25
N VAL A 302 21.60 -12.45 -0.43
CA VAL A 302 21.52 -12.48 -1.90
C VAL A 302 21.08 -11.13 -2.44
N GLY A 303 21.85 -10.55 -3.37
CA GLY A 303 21.63 -9.20 -3.88
C GLY A 303 22.03 -8.06 -2.92
N GLY A 304 22.64 -8.38 -1.77
CA GLY A 304 23.01 -7.43 -0.73
C GLY A 304 24.42 -7.63 -0.19
N LYS A 305 24.60 -7.38 1.10
CA LYS A 305 25.94 -7.42 1.74
C LYS A 305 26.40 -8.83 2.06
N ALA A 306 27.68 -9.10 1.79
CA ALA A 306 28.40 -10.28 2.25
C ALA A 306 28.84 -10.16 3.71
N ALA A 307 29.04 -11.29 4.39
CA ALA A 307 29.67 -11.32 5.70
C ALA A 307 31.16 -10.99 5.58
N GLY A 308 31.68 -10.19 6.50
CA GLY A 308 33.06 -9.68 6.48
C GLY A 308 34.11 -10.65 7.01
N TRP A 309 33.91 -11.91 6.86
CA TRP A 309 34.66 -12.94 7.56
C TRP A 309 36.13 -13.07 7.14
N HIS A 310 36.49 -12.67 5.92
CA HIS A 310 37.76 -13.09 5.33
C HIS A 310 38.39 -12.09 4.37
N GLU A 311 38.69 -10.91 4.84
CA GLU A 311 39.30 -9.89 4.00
C GLU A 311 40.81 -10.16 3.69
N GLN A 312 41.46 -11.20 4.25
CA GLN A 312 42.94 -11.26 4.20
C GLN A 312 43.62 -12.63 4.01
N GLU A 313 42.95 -13.72 3.65
CA GLU A 313 43.67 -15.00 3.46
C GLU A 313 43.86 -15.37 1.99
N GLN A 314 45.15 -15.66 1.61
CA GLN A 314 45.50 -16.19 0.29
C GLN A 314 45.16 -17.70 0.22
N GLY A 315 44.27 -18.09 -0.67
CA GLY A 315 43.89 -19.49 -0.85
C GLY A 315 43.02 -19.70 -2.09
N CYS A 316 42.44 -20.89 -2.19
CA CYS A 316 41.37 -21.17 -3.18
C CYS A 316 40.06 -20.56 -2.69
N ASP A 317 39.46 -19.71 -3.48
CA ASP A 317 38.28 -18.98 -3.09
C ASP A 317 37.03 -19.57 -3.74
N CYS A 318 35.89 -19.52 -3.00
CA CYS A 318 34.57 -19.82 -3.54
C CYS A 318 33.85 -18.51 -3.83
N LEU A 319 33.46 -18.29 -5.08
CA LEU A 319 32.74 -17.08 -5.49
C LEU A 319 31.24 -17.33 -5.51
N LEU A 320 30.51 -16.53 -4.77
CA LEU A 320 29.03 -16.50 -4.79
C LEU A 320 28.60 -15.28 -5.58
N TYR A 321 27.83 -15.48 -6.64
CA TYR A 321 27.44 -14.42 -7.58
C TYR A 321 25.94 -14.52 -7.94
N THR A 322 25.27 -13.38 -8.11
CA THR A 322 23.94 -13.30 -8.71
C THR A 322 24.03 -12.51 -10.01
N SER A 323 23.48 -13.03 -11.10
CA SER A 323 23.19 -12.24 -12.30
C SER A 323 21.70 -11.87 -12.30
N ASP A 324 21.38 -10.59 -12.49
CA ASP A 324 20.02 -10.18 -12.80
C ASP A 324 19.69 -10.67 -14.22
N ALA A 325 18.49 -11.19 -14.42
CA ALA A 325 18.02 -11.69 -15.73
C ALA A 325 17.82 -10.59 -16.79
N ALA A 326 18.31 -9.36 -16.51
CA ALA A 326 18.13 -8.18 -17.37
C ALA A 326 19.38 -7.79 -18.21
N ASP A 327 20.49 -8.54 -18.09
CA ASP A 327 21.72 -8.27 -18.86
C ASP A 327 22.03 -9.42 -19.84
N GLU A 328 21.08 -9.73 -20.73
CA GLU A 328 21.31 -10.37 -22.01
C GLU A 328 20.79 -9.50 -23.14
#